data_544a3cb12c395504b2726868e1da2662
#
_entry.id   544a3cb12c395504b2726868e1da2662
#
_cell.length_a   1.000
_cell.length_b   1.000
_cell.length_c   1.000
_cell.angle_alpha   90.00
_cell.angle_beta   90.00
_cell.angle_gamma   90.00
#
_symmetry.space_group_name_H-M   'P 1'
#
loop_
_entity.id
_entity.type
_entity.pdbx_description
1 polymer ?
#
loop_
_entity_poly.entity_id
_entity_poly.type
_entity_poly.pdbx_seq_one_letter_code
_entity_poly.pdbx_strand_id
1 'polypeptide(L)'
;YLRIGLTLSAPDGNDSLAGYDWLAQNPGGEGWIEFCQAQADGTLLANGQALYPQNGFVFEKVDDHTYAAAMDYDLADYNGDTAAIDCQLTVAGLTGVQTAYDADGSYLRTALDGRWKLNFTASSGDTANRIGTVSEPEVNGYTLSSVIAAPGETRVTVQLSADTPEGATLQLFSADGQKLQCASSRPSADSSTVSYDFDAAPADAAGLTVKLVDKNTDPLVELAQWDVSLPTE
;
A
#
# COMPACT_ATOMS: atom_id res chain seq x y z
N TYR A 1 8.44 -5.63 -5.19
CA TYR A 1 8.18 -4.36 -4.49
C TYR A 1 9.33 -4.00 -3.59
N LEU A 2 9.58 -2.69 -3.49
CA LEU A 2 10.43 -2.12 -2.48
C LEU A 2 9.54 -1.26 -1.57
N ARG A 3 9.41 -1.62 -0.30
CA ARG A 3 8.69 -0.83 0.70
C ARG A 3 9.69 -0.04 1.54
N ILE A 4 9.44 1.26 1.68
CA ILE A 4 10.27 2.16 2.49
C ILE A 4 9.39 2.70 3.61
N GLY A 5 9.78 2.40 4.85
CA GLY A 5 9.21 3.01 6.04
C GLY A 5 9.95 4.30 6.39
N LEU A 6 9.19 5.34 6.70
CA LEU A 6 9.71 6.62 7.19
C LEU A 6 9.09 6.93 8.55
N THR A 7 9.88 7.54 9.41
CA THR A 7 9.41 8.06 10.68
C THR A 7 9.69 9.57 10.75
N LEU A 8 8.67 10.34 11.07
CA LEU A 8 8.76 11.76 11.39
C LEU A 8 8.61 11.90 12.90
N SER A 9 9.61 12.42 13.57
CA SER A 9 9.58 12.59 15.04
C SER A 9 9.90 14.03 15.41
N ALA A 10 9.14 14.57 16.35
CA ALA A 10 9.48 15.83 17.01
C ALA A 10 10.38 15.54 18.22
N PRO A 11 11.33 16.43 18.56
CA PRO A 11 12.08 16.33 19.81
C PRO A 11 11.14 16.32 21.04
N ASP A 12 11.57 15.64 22.10
CA ASP A 12 10.83 15.55 23.35
C ASP A 12 10.35 16.94 23.84
N GLY A 13 9.08 17.03 24.21
CA GLY A 13 8.46 18.26 24.68
C GLY A 13 8.12 19.29 23.59
N ASN A 14 8.18 18.89 22.32
CA ASN A 14 7.78 19.73 21.19
C ASN A 14 6.51 19.16 20.52
N ASP A 15 5.38 19.86 20.71
CA ASP A 15 4.08 19.48 20.15
C ASP A 15 3.85 20.03 18.73
N SER A 16 4.92 20.46 18.03
CA SER A 16 4.81 21.09 16.71
C SER A 16 4.18 20.21 15.63
N LEU A 17 4.17 18.91 15.83
CA LEU A 17 3.54 17.94 14.91
C LEU A 17 2.10 17.63 15.30
N ALA A 18 1.68 17.90 16.53
CA ALA A 18 0.39 17.51 17.03
C ALA A 18 -0.76 18.27 16.34
N GLY A 19 -1.88 17.62 16.11
CA GLY A 19 -3.08 18.22 15.52
C GLY A 19 -3.06 18.37 14.00
N TYR A 20 -2.07 17.78 13.32
CA TYR A 20 -1.98 17.78 11.86
C TYR A 20 -1.83 16.36 11.33
N ASP A 21 -2.40 16.11 10.16
CA ASP A 21 -2.06 14.97 9.29
C ASP A 21 -0.90 15.41 8.38
N TRP A 22 0.20 14.68 8.40
CA TRP A 22 1.40 15.05 7.67
C TRP A 22 1.49 14.31 6.34
N LEU A 23 1.76 15.07 5.28
CA LEU A 23 1.79 14.59 3.90
C LEU A 23 3.04 15.12 3.21
N ALA A 24 3.63 14.34 2.30
CA ALA A 24 4.70 14.87 1.47
C ALA A 24 4.16 15.94 0.53
N GLN A 25 4.88 17.04 0.43
CA GLN A 25 4.55 18.10 -0.52
C GLN A 25 4.94 17.67 -1.94
N ASN A 26 4.05 17.94 -2.88
CA ASN A 26 4.40 17.95 -4.29
C ASN A 26 5.18 19.26 -4.58
N PRO A 27 6.44 19.20 -5.02
CA PRO A 27 7.30 20.38 -5.21
C PRO A 27 6.89 21.34 -6.35
N GLY A 28 5.66 21.33 -6.80
CA GLY A 28 5.17 22.22 -7.85
C GLY A 28 3.69 22.54 -7.80
N GLY A 29 2.97 22.13 -6.79
CA GLY A 29 1.51 22.24 -6.75
C GLY A 29 0.99 23.30 -5.81
N GLU A 30 0.40 24.37 -6.36
CA GLU A 30 -0.67 25.08 -5.70
C GLU A 30 -1.94 24.22 -5.76
N GLY A 31 -2.47 23.85 -4.62
CA GLY A 31 -3.73 23.13 -4.54
C GLY A 31 -3.59 21.71 -4.08
N TRP A 32 -4.67 21.21 -3.59
CA TRP A 32 -4.94 19.88 -3.06
C TRP A 32 -3.78 18.92 -3.20
N ILE A 33 -3.41 18.28 -2.13
CA ILE A 33 -2.47 17.18 -2.13
C ILE A 33 -3.04 16.11 -3.06
N GLU A 34 -2.90 16.34 -4.34
CA GLU A 34 -2.94 15.25 -5.29
C GLU A 34 -1.75 14.41 -4.93
N PHE A 35 -2.03 13.18 -4.52
CA PHE A 35 -1.10 12.10 -4.27
C PHE A 35 0.17 12.33 -5.06
N CYS A 36 1.31 12.24 -4.42
CA CYS A 36 2.61 12.49 -5.03
C CYS A 36 2.69 11.78 -6.38
N GLN A 37 2.14 12.40 -7.40
CA GLN A 37 2.41 12.00 -8.76
C GLN A 37 3.87 12.35 -8.98
N ALA A 38 4.62 11.32 -9.09
CA ALA A 38 5.98 11.20 -9.52
C ALA A 38 6.53 12.45 -10.22
N GLN A 39 7.05 13.36 -9.45
CA GLN A 39 7.94 14.40 -9.99
C GLN A 39 9.32 14.22 -9.40
N ALA A 40 10.33 14.64 -10.14
CA ALA A 40 11.74 14.32 -9.92
C ALA A 40 12.29 14.54 -8.50
N ASP A 41 11.60 15.29 -7.65
CA ASP A 41 12.06 15.63 -6.30
C ASP A 41 11.43 14.79 -5.16
N GLY A 42 10.41 13.98 -5.43
CA GLY A 42 9.86 12.98 -4.50
C GLY A 42 10.16 11.56 -4.95
N THR A 43 11.12 11.40 -5.83
CA THR A 43 11.44 10.16 -6.52
C THR A 43 12.51 9.39 -5.76
N LEU A 44 12.35 8.06 -5.69
CA LEU A 44 13.40 7.17 -5.28
C LEU A 44 14.32 6.90 -6.48
N LEU A 45 15.61 7.16 -6.34
CA LEU A 45 16.61 6.66 -7.29
C LEU A 45 17.14 5.32 -6.78
N ALA A 46 16.91 4.27 -7.56
CA ALA A 46 17.38 2.91 -7.32
C ALA A 46 18.52 2.60 -8.29
N ASN A 47 19.75 2.54 -7.83
CA ASN A 47 20.95 2.46 -8.67
C ASN A 47 20.95 3.50 -9.82
N GLY A 48 20.43 4.72 -9.54
CA GLY A 48 20.31 5.81 -10.51
C GLY A 48 19.08 5.75 -11.41
N GLN A 49 18.29 4.68 -11.38
CA GLN A 49 17.00 4.60 -12.07
C GLN A 49 15.91 5.19 -11.19
N ALA A 50 15.08 6.08 -11.76
CA ALA A 50 13.94 6.65 -11.04
C ALA A 50 12.82 5.62 -10.88
N LEU A 51 12.36 5.41 -9.65
CA LEU A 51 11.18 4.64 -9.32
C LEU A 51 10.14 5.58 -8.71
N TYR A 52 8.89 5.30 -9.00
CA TYR A 52 7.76 6.11 -8.57
C TYR A 52 6.93 5.36 -7.54
N PRO A 53 6.51 6.02 -6.45
CA PRO A 53 5.69 5.37 -5.45
C PRO A 53 4.31 5.06 -6.05
N GLN A 54 3.75 3.93 -5.67
CA GLN A 54 2.40 3.53 -6.09
C GLN A 54 1.32 4.27 -5.30
N ASN A 55 1.65 4.67 -4.09
CA ASN A 55 0.78 5.42 -3.19
C ASN A 55 1.49 6.72 -2.81
N GLY A 56 0.75 7.80 -2.69
CA GLY A 56 1.23 8.95 -1.92
C GLY A 56 1.50 8.49 -0.48
N PHE A 57 2.47 9.08 0.21
CA PHE A 57 2.64 8.74 1.59
C PHE A 57 1.98 9.75 2.53
N VAL A 58 1.17 9.20 3.40
CA VAL A 58 0.55 9.89 4.52
C VAL A 58 1.21 9.36 5.76
N PHE A 59 1.62 10.25 6.66
CA PHE A 59 2.15 9.86 7.94
C PHE A 59 1.00 9.60 8.91
N GLU A 60 0.88 8.38 9.37
CA GLU A 60 -0.04 8.00 10.43
C GLU A 60 0.56 8.28 11.80
N LYS A 61 -0.25 8.80 12.71
CA LYS A 61 0.17 9.09 14.08
C LYS A 61 0.45 7.79 14.83
N VAL A 62 1.68 7.64 15.33
CA VAL A 62 2.07 6.52 16.21
C VAL A 62 1.89 6.91 17.67
N ASP A 63 2.34 8.12 18.04
CA ASP A 63 2.17 8.74 19.36
C ASP A 63 2.12 10.27 19.24
N ASP A 64 2.13 11.00 20.36
CA ASP A 64 2.00 12.46 20.35
C ASP A 64 3.16 13.20 19.66
N HIS A 65 4.29 12.54 19.44
CA HIS A 65 5.51 13.13 18.89
C HIS A 65 6.03 12.38 17.66
N THR A 66 5.37 11.28 17.27
CA THR A 66 5.88 10.36 16.24
C THR A 66 4.79 10.02 15.24
N TYR A 67 5.15 10.12 13.97
CA TYR A 67 4.35 9.73 12.83
C TYR A 67 5.15 8.76 11.96
N ALA A 68 4.50 7.79 11.37
CA ALA A 68 5.10 6.81 10.48
C ALA A 68 4.37 6.76 9.15
N ALA A 69 5.11 6.57 8.06
CA ALA A 69 4.58 6.36 6.73
C ALA A 69 5.28 5.20 6.05
N ALA A 70 4.59 4.54 5.12
CA ALA A 70 5.18 3.54 4.25
C ALA A 70 4.90 3.90 2.79
N MET A 71 5.91 3.73 1.96
CA MET A 71 5.83 3.92 0.51
C MET A 71 6.20 2.63 -0.20
N ASP A 72 5.40 2.26 -1.18
CA ASP A 72 5.63 1.09 -2.01
C ASP A 72 6.05 1.51 -3.41
N TYR A 73 7.15 0.93 -3.90
CA TYR A 73 7.68 1.14 -5.24
C TYR A 73 7.60 -0.15 -6.04
N ASP A 74 7.02 -0.07 -7.23
CA ASP A 74 7.01 -1.21 -8.14
C ASP A 74 8.41 -1.41 -8.74
N LEU A 75 8.89 -2.65 -8.68
CA LEU A 75 10.15 -3.06 -9.30
C LEU A 75 9.95 -3.73 -10.67
N ALA A 76 8.70 -3.77 -11.20
CA ALA A 76 8.41 -4.44 -12.47
C ALA A 76 9.25 -3.86 -13.64
N ASP A 77 9.46 -2.55 -13.63
CA ASP A 77 10.26 -1.84 -14.65
C ASP A 77 11.71 -1.61 -14.22
N TYR A 78 12.11 -2.13 -13.06
CA TYR A 78 13.48 -2.01 -12.59
C TYR A 78 14.38 -3.03 -13.28
N ASN A 79 15.44 -2.54 -13.93
CA ASN A 79 16.33 -3.37 -14.75
C ASN A 79 17.63 -3.79 -14.03
N GLY A 80 17.78 -3.44 -12.74
CA GLY A 80 18.97 -3.73 -11.96
C GLY A 80 18.88 -5.03 -11.17
N ASP A 81 19.97 -5.36 -10.46
CA ASP A 81 20.00 -6.46 -9.50
C ASP A 81 19.16 -6.10 -8.27
N THR A 82 18.22 -6.97 -7.90
CA THR A 82 17.38 -6.80 -6.71
C THR A 82 18.00 -7.33 -5.42
N ALA A 83 19.13 -8.02 -5.50
CA ALA A 83 19.83 -8.54 -4.32
C ALA A 83 20.39 -7.41 -3.43
N ALA A 84 20.82 -6.29 -4.05
CA ALA A 84 21.24 -5.08 -3.36
C ALA A 84 20.95 -3.86 -4.25
N ILE A 85 20.10 -2.95 -3.77
CA ILE A 85 19.70 -1.76 -4.50
C ILE A 85 20.19 -0.53 -3.73
N ASP A 86 21.11 0.23 -4.29
CA ASP A 86 21.51 1.51 -3.70
C ASP A 86 20.44 2.57 -3.99
N CYS A 87 19.82 3.02 -2.92
CA CYS A 87 18.66 3.92 -2.94
C CYS A 87 19.03 5.32 -2.50
N GLN A 88 18.50 6.32 -3.21
CA GLN A 88 18.48 7.71 -2.79
C GLN A 88 17.05 8.22 -2.82
N LEU A 89 16.46 8.46 -1.65
CA LEU A 89 15.15 9.08 -1.50
C LEU A 89 15.32 10.56 -1.20
N THR A 90 14.60 11.41 -1.92
CA THR A 90 14.52 12.84 -1.63
C THR A 90 13.11 13.21 -1.18
N VAL A 91 13.00 13.81 0.00
CA VAL A 91 11.75 14.39 0.51
C VAL A 91 11.91 15.90 0.51
N ALA A 92 11.08 16.61 -0.25
CA ALA A 92 11.20 18.05 -0.49
C ALA A 92 10.15 18.87 0.28
N GLY A 93 9.99 18.60 1.56
CA GLY A 93 9.05 19.27 2.43
C GLY A 93 7.86 18.38 2.80
N LEU A 94 7.20 18.76 3.87
CA LEU A 94 6.00 18.11 4.37
C LEU A 94 4.92 19.17 4.62
N THR A 95 3.67 18.85 4.29
CA THR A 95 2.52 19.67 4.62
C THR A 95 1.72 19.01 5.74
N GLY A 96 1.51 19.70 6.84
CA GLY A 96 0.55 19.32 7.85
C GLY A 96 -0.81 19.93 7.53
N VAL A 97 -1.84 19.10 7.51
CA VAL A 97 -3.24 19.52 7.35
C VAL A 97 -3.92 19.32 8.68
N GLN A 98 -4.55 20.37 9.20
CA GLN A 98 -5.25 20.27 10.48
C GLN A 98 -6.38 19.23 10.40
N THR A 99 -6.47 18.39 11.44
CA THR A 99 -7.45 17.29 11.50
C THR A 99 -8.88 17.75 11.80
N ALA A 100 -9.06 19.03 12.18
CA ALA A 100 -10.35 19.64 12.45
C ALA A 100 -10.57 20.88 11.57
N TYR A 101 -11.83 21.11 11.20
CA TYR A 101 -12.22 22.34 10.50
C TYR A 101 -12.27 23.51 11.47
N ASP A 102 -11.89 24.69 11.00
CA ASP A 102 -12.18 25.94 11.66
C ASP A 102 -13.69 26.22 11.69
N ALA A 103 -14.08 27.26 12.47
CA ALA A 103 -15.48 27.67 12.57
C ALA A 103 -16.09 28.13 11.23
N ASP A 104 -15.28 28.51 10.27
CA ASP A 104 -15.68 28.87 8.90
C ASP A 104 -15.61 27.73 7.91
N GLY A 105 -15.25 26.52 8.35
CA GLY A 105 -15.15 25.31 7.53
C GLY A 105 -13.86 25.19 6.75
N SER A 106 -12.84 25.97 7.07
CA SER A 106 -11.52 25.90 6.42
C SER A 106 -10.56 24.97 7.18
N TYR A 107 -9.66 24.33 6.45
CA TYR A 107 -8.52 23.63 7.05
C TYR A 107 -7.34 24.57 7.20
N LEU A 108 -6.74 24.59 8.37
CA LEU A 108 -5.43 25.18 8.54
C LEU A 108 -4.36 24.25 7.98
N ARG A 109 -3.40 24.83 7.32
CA ARG A 109 -2.23 24.14 6.79
C ARG A 109 -0.97 24.72 7.39
N THR A 110 -0.03 23.88 7.68
CA THR A 110 1.32 24.27 8.05
C THR A 110 2.33 23.55 7.16
N ALA A 111 3.54 24.03 7.09
CA ALA A 111 4.58 23.43 6.30
C ALA A 111 5.84 23.21 7.14
N LEU A 112 6.48 22.07 6.94
CA LEU A 112 7.86 21.84 7.32
C LEU A 112 8.70 21.97 6.05
N ASP A 113 9.32 23.16 5.91
CA ASP A 113 10.23 23.39 4.78
C ASP A 113 11.54 22.66 5.01
N GLY A 114 11.97 21.99 3.98
CA GLY A 114 13.22 21.25 4.01
C GLY A 114 13.42 20.40 2.77
N ARG A 115 14.63 19.92 2.62
CA ARG A 115 14.95 18.92 1.60
C ARG A 115 15.84 17.87 2.24
N TRP A 116 15.24 16.71 2.48
CA TRP A 116 15.95 15.58 3.09
C TRP A 116 16.36 14.60 2.01
N LYS A 117 17.63 14.24 2.00
CA LYS A 117 18.17 13.18 1.15
C LYS A 117 18.57 12.01 2.04
N LEU A 118 17.96 10.89 1.81
CA LEU A 118 18.20 9.64 2.50
C LEU A 118 18.91 8.69 1.53
N ASN A 119 20.11 8.25 1.89
CA ASN A 119 20.85 7.24 1.12
C ASN A 119 20.91 5.97 1.94
N PHE A 120 20.52 4.86 1.35
CA PHE A 120 20.52 3.54 2.00
C PHE A 120 20.63 2.45 0.94
N THR A 121 21.04 1.27 1.35
CA THR A 121 21.00 0.08 0.48
C THR A 121 19.83 -0.78 0.92
N ALA A 122 18.90 -1.05 0.00
CA ALA A 122 17.86 -2.03 0.18
C ALA A 122 18.38 -3.39 -0.30
N SER A 123 18.20 -4.41 0.51
CA SER A 123 18.47 -5.79 0.11
C SER A 123 17.19 -6.60 0.22
N SER A 124 17.03 -7.60 -0.65
CA SER A 124 15.99 -8.60 -0.44
C SER A 124 16.23 -9.25 0.92
N GLY A 125 15.32 -9.04 1.85
CA GLY A 125 15.38 -9.73 3.15
C GLY A 125 15.21 -11.24 2.95
N ASP A 126 15.74 -12.03 3.90
CA ASP A 126 15.56 -13.50 3.93
C ASP A 126 14.10 -13.92 4.22
N THR A 127 13.19 -12.97 4.38
CA THR A 127 11.76 -13.24 4.54
C THR A 127 11.18 -13.61 3.19
N ALA A 128 11.10 -14.90 2.94
CA ALA A 128 10.52 -15.46 1.75
C ALA A 128 9.05 -15.08 1.62
N ASN A 129 8.61 -14.75 0.42
CA ASN A 129 7.19 -14.64 0.11
C ASN A 129 6.53 -16.00 0.39
N ARG A 130 5.46 -15.99 1.17
CA ARG A 130 4.66 -17.17 1.40
C ARG A 130 3.65 -17.30 0.27
N ILE A 131 3.76 -18.36 -0.50
CA ILE A 131 2.85 -18.61 -1.62
C ILE A 131 1.67 -19.40 -1.09
N GLY A 132 0.48 -18.81 -1.19
CA GLY A 132 -0.76 -19.46 -0.78
C GLY A 132 -1.13 -20.61 -1.72
N THR A 133 -1.65 -21.68 -1.15
CA THR A 133 -2.19 -22.83 -1.90
C THR A 133 -3.68 -23.00 -1.57
N VAL A 134 -4.44 -23.39 -2.59
CA VAL A 134 -5.88 -23.70 -2.46
C VAL A 134 -6.16 -25.07 -3.02
N SER A 135 -7.11 -25.80 -2.42
CA SER A 135 -7.50 -27.12 -2.92
C SER A 135 -8.40 -27.04 -4.15
N GLU A 136 -9.23 -26.01 -4.22
CA GLU A 136 -10.17 -25.77 -5.31
C GLU A 136 -9.98 -24.34 -5.81
N PRO A 137 -9.11 -24.14 -6.83
CA PRO A 137 -8.85 -22.79 -7.34
C PRO A 137 -10.02 -22.21 -8.14
N GLU A 138 -10.90 -23.04 -8.71
CA GLU A 138 -12.08 -22.60 -9.47
C GLU A 138 -13.36 -22.76 -8.64
N VAL A 139 -14.07 -21.67 -8.44
CA VAL A 139 -15.36 -21.62 -7.72
C VAL A 139 -16.32 -20.75 -8.51
N ASN A 140 -17.49 -21.29 -8.88
CA ASN A 140 -18.56 -20.58 -9.59
C ASN A 140 -18.10 -19.88 -10.90
N GLY A 141 -17.10 -20.42 -11.59
CA GLY A 141 -16.54 -19.86 -12.82
C GLY A 141 -15.51 -18.75 -12.60
N TYR A 142 -15.11 -18.49 -11.35
CA TYR A 142 -14.00 -17.62 -10.98
C TYR A 142 -12.79 -18.45 -10.59
N THR A 143 -11.59 -18.04 -10.97
CA THR A 143 -10.38 -18.77 -10.63
C THR A 143 -9.45 -17.92 -9.77
N LEU A 144 -9.11 -18.39 -8.57
CA LEU A 144 -8.05 -17.81 -7.76
C LEU A 144 -6.70 -18.22 -8.35
N SER A 145 -6.05 -17.29 -9.05
CA SER A 145 -4.82 -17.55 -9.81
C SER A 145 -3.58 -17.55 -8.91
N SER A 146 -3.51 -16.66 -7.94
CA SER A 146 -2.39 -16.61 -6.98
C SER A 146 -2.72 -15.86 -5.72
N VAL A 147 -2.06 -16.26 -4.62
CA VAL A 147 -1.98 -15.51 -3.37
C VAL A 147 -0.51 -15.48 -2.95
N ILE A 148 0.03 -14.29 -2.77
CA ILE A 148 1.41 -14.07 -2.37
C ILE A 148 1.40 -13.18 -1.14
N ALA A 149 1.72 -13.75 0.01
CA ALA A 149 1.87 -13.00 1.26
C ALA A 149 3.35 -12.64 1.43
N ALA A 150 3.66 -11.38 1.15
CA ALA A 150 4.96 -10.77 1.37
C ALA A 150 4.96 -10.05 2.74
N PRO A 151 6.12 -9.72 3.31
CA PRO A 151 6.21 -9.02 4.60
C PRO A 151 5.51 -7.67 4.66
N GLY A 152 5.35 -7.02 3.52
CA GLY A 152 4.75 -5.68 3.42
C GLY A 152 3.34 -5.66 2.86
N GLU A 153 2.91 -6.70 2.16
CA GLU A 153 1.61 -6.75 1.49
C GLU A 153 1.17 -8.18 1.24
N THR A 154 -0.11 -8.36 0.99
CA THR A 154 -0.64 -9.61 0.46
C THR A 154 -1.28 -9.34 -0.89
N ARG A 155 -0.74 -9.94 -1.95
CA ARG A 155 -1.30 -9.86 -3.30
C ARG A 155 -2.17 -11.05 -3.62
N VAL A 156 -3.38 -10.77 -4.12
CA VAL A 156 -4.34 -11.77 -4.58
C VAL A 156 -4.70 -11.49 -6.03
N THR A 157 -4.58 -12.49 -6.89
CA THR A 157 -4.96 -12.39 -8.32
C THR A 157 -6.08 -13.37 -8.61
N VAL A 158 -7.17 -12.84 -9.20
CA VAL A 158 -8.35 -13.62 -9.58
C VAL A 158 -8.61 -13.45 -11.07
N GLN A 159 -8.89 -14.55 -11.74
CA GLN A 159 -9.45 -14.55 -13.08
C GLN A 159 -10.96 -14.42 -12.99
N LEU A 160 -11.50 -13.45 -13.71
CA LEU A 160 -12.92 -13.13 -13.73
C LEU A 160 -13.64 -13.89 -14.85
N SER A 161 -14.93 -14.14 -14.69
CA SER A 161 -15.79 -14.66 -15.75
C SER A 161 -16.35 -13.52 -16.60
N ALA A 162 -16.85 -13.84 -17.81
CA ALA A 162 -17.48 -12.86 -18.68
C ALA A 162 -18.76 -12.22 -18.08
N ASP A 163 -19.40 -12.94 -17.14
CA ASP A 163 -20.64 -12.50 -16.50
C ASP A 163 -20.38 -11.84 -15.13
N THR A 164 -19.12 -11.44 -14.85
CA THR A 164 -18.75 -10.80 -13.58
C THR A 164 -19.48 -9.45 -13.44
N PRO A 165 -20.22 -9.20 -12.34
CA PRO A 165 -20.84 -7.91 -12.08
C PRO A 165 -19.80 -6.79 -12.00
N GLU A 166 -20.16 -5.57 -12.45
CA GLU A 166 -19.29 -4.37 -12.32
C GLU A 166 -18.94 -4.05 -10.85
N GLY A 167 -19.81 -4.47 -9.92
CA GLY A 167 -19.59 -4.30 -8.48
C GLY A 167 -18.69 -5.34 -7.85
N ALA A 168 -18.16 -6.30 -8.60
CA ALA A 168 -17.32 -7.36 -8.05
C ALA A 168 -16.04 -6.79 -7.43
N THR A 169 -15.74 -7.20 -6.20
CA THR A 169 -14.54 -6.79 -5.46
C THR A 169 -14.07 -7.90 -4.54
N LEU A 170 -12.77 -7.94 -4.26
CA LEU A 170 -12.22 -8.90 -3.31
C LEU A 170 -12.23 -8.35 -1.88
N GLN A 171 -12.47 -9.26 -0.96
CA GLN A 171 -12.23 -9.08 0.47
C GLN A 171 -11.28 -10.17 0.92
N LEU A 172 -10.32 -9.80 1.77
CA LEU A 172 -9.33 -10.71 2.34
C LEU A 172 -9.47 -10.72 3.85
N PHE A 173 -9.44 -11.91 4.43
CA PHE A 173 -9.53 -12.11 5.88
C PHE A 173 -8.39 -13.02 6.34
N SER A 174 -7.83 -12.72 7.50
CA SER A 174 -6.94 -13.62 8.22
C SER A 174 -7.71 -14.80 8.82
N ALA A 175 -7.00 -15.82 9.28
CA ALA A 175 -7.61 -17.03 9.85
C ALA A 175 -8.47 -16.77 11.09
N ASP A 176 -8.20 -15.70 11.83
CA ASP A 176 -9.00 -15.23 12.99
C ASP A 176 -10.21 -14.37 12.60
N GLY A 177 -10.43 -14.16 11.28
CA GLY A 177 -11.55 -13.40 10.73
C GLY A 177 -11.32 -11.89 10.67
N GLN A 178 -10.12 -11.39 10.95
CA GLN A 178 -9.81 -9.98 10.77
C GLN A 178 -9.74 -9.64 9.26
N LYS A 179 -10.45 -8.58 8.86
CA LYS A 179 -10.41 -8.11 7.49
C LYS A 179 -9.14 -7.30 7.23
N LEU A 180 -8.38 -7.69 6.21
CA LEU A 180 -7.24 -6.92 5.72
C LEU A 180 -7.73 -5.85 4.74
N GLN A 181 -7.18 -4.65 4.85
CA GLN A 181 -7.60 -3.53 4.01
C GLN A 181 -7.02 -3.69 2.60
N CYS A 182 -7.82 -3.35 1.59
CA CYS A 182 -7.37 -3.30 0.21
C CYS A 182 -6.73 -1.93 -0.05
N ALA A 183 -5.47 -1.92 -0.41
CA ALA A 183 -4.72 -0.71 -0.74
C ALA A 183 -4.91 -0.34 -2.22
N SER A 184 -4.92 -1.33 -3.12
CA SER A 184 -5.07 -1.09 -4.56
C SER A 184 -5.66 -2.28 -5.30
N SER A 185 -6.19 -2.02 -6.50
CA SER A 185 -6.59 -3.07 -7.45
C SER A 185 -6.17 -2.68 -8.86
N ARG A 186 -5.72 -3.67 -9.62
CA ARG A 186 -5.22 -3.49 -11.00
C ARG A 186 -5.79 -4.56 -11.92
N PRO A 187 -6.63 -4.19 -12.88
CA PRO A 187 -7.07 -5.10 -13.92
C PRO A 187 -5.93 -5.36 -14.93
N SER A 188 -5.91 -6.54 -15.53
CA SER A 188 -5.11 -6.82 -16.71
C SER A 188 -5.60 -6.00 -17.91
N ALA A 189 -4.78 -5.89 -18.96
CA ALA A 189 -5.12 -5.12 -20.17
C ALA A 189 -6.41 -5.61 -20.87
N ASP A 190 -6.70 -6.90 -20.77
CA ASP A 190 -7.91 -7.54 -21.33
C ASP A 190 -9.06 -7.65 -20.31
N SER A 191 -8.85 -7.13 -19.10
CA SER A 191 -9.79 -7.19 -17.97
C SER A 191 -10.21 -8.61 -17.56
N SER A 192 -9.51 -9.65 -18.02
CA SER A 192 -9.82 -11.04 -17.67
C SER A 192 -9.31 -11.42 -16.27
N THR A 193 -8.32 -10.69 -15.76
CA THR A 193 -7.79 -10.90 -14.42
C THR A 193 -7.70 -9.58 -13.66
N VAL A 194 -7.83 -9.64 -12.35
CA VAL A 194 -7.62 -8.49 -11.47
C VAL A 194 -6.72 -8.90 -10.33
N SER A 195 -5.68 -8.09 -10.09
CA SER A 195 -4.80 -8.22 -8.92
C SER A 195 -5.18 -7.19 -7.88
N TYR A 196 -5.28 -7.62 -6.63
CA TYR A 196 -5.57 -6.78 -5.47
C TYR A 196 -4.40 -6.84 -4.50
N ASP A 197 -3.98 -5.68 -4.01
CA ASP A 197 -2.98 -5.56 -2.96
C ASP A 197 -3.67 -5.20 -1.65
N PHE A 198 -3.42 -6.00 -0.63
CA PHE A 198 -3.96 -5.84 0.72
C PHE A 198 -2.84 -5.58 1.71
N ASP A 199 -3.20 -5.17 2.93
CA ASP A 199 -2.29 -5.17 4.06
C ASP A 199 -1.57 -6.52 4.19
N ALA A 200 -0.38 -6.50 4.78
CA ALA A 200 0.39 -7.72 5.02
C ALA A 200 -0.40 -8.72 5.87
N ALA A 201 -0.45 -9.97 5.43
CA ALA A 201 -0.95 -11.04 6.27
C ALA A 201 -0.05 -11.20 7.52
N PRO A 202 -0.63 -11.49 8.70
CA PRO A 202 0.16 -11.76 9.90
C PRO A 202 1.27 -12.79 9.61
N ALA A 203 2.48 -12.56 10.16
CA ALA A 203 3.63 -13.42 9.88
C ALA A 203 3.40 -14.89 10.28
N ASP A 204 2.62 -15.10 11.33
CA ASP A 204 2.23 -16.41 11.87
C ASP A 204 0.92 -16.97 11.28
N ALA A 205 0.28 -16.25 10.34
CA ALA A 205 -0.95 -16.72 9.73
C ALA A 205 -0.71 -18.01 8.94
N ALA A 206 -1.39 -19.08 9.30
CA ALA A 206 -1.37 -20.36 8.59
C ALA A 206 -2.32 -20.39 7.39
N GLY A 207 -3.24 -19.43 7.29
CA GLY A 207 -4.20 -19.36 6.21
C GLY A 207 -4.90 -18.02 6.09
N LEU A 208 -5.59 -17.85 4.98
CA LEU A 208 -6.40 -16.67 4.65
C LEU A 208 -7.72 -17.13 4.04
N THR A 209 -8.75 -16.30 4.16
CA THR A 209 -10.00 -16.49 3.38
C THR A 209 -10.14 -15.35 2.39
N VAL A 210 -10.24 -15.68 1.11
CA VAL A 210 -10.48 -14.75 0.00
C VAL A 210 -11.94 -14.84 -0.39
N LYS A 211 -12.65 -13.71 -0.45
CA LYS A 211 -14.04 -13.63 -0.90
C LYS A 211 -14.15 -12.68 -2.08
N LEU A 212 -14.78 -13.13 -3.15
CA LEU A 212 -15.26 -12.26 -4.22
C LEU A 212 -16.72 -11.92 -3.95
N VAL A 213 -17.04 -10.65 -3.83
CA VAL A 213 -18.38 -10.17 -3.48
C VAL A 213 -18.86 -9.10 -4.46
N ASP A 214 -20.17 -8.98 -4.67
CA ASP A 214 -20.76 -7.84 -5.37
C ASP A 214 -21.11 -6.74 -4.34
N LYS A 215 -20.36 -5.62 -4.39
CA LYS A 215 -20.55 -4.47 -3.50
C LYS A 215 -21.81 -3.63 -3.82
N ASN A 216 -22.43 -3.85 -4.98
CA ASN A 216 -23.63 -3.13 -5.40
C ASN A 216 -24.92 -3.75 -4.84
N THR A 217 -24.83 -4.81 -4.06
CA THR A 217 -25.96 -5.50 -3.43
C THR A 217 -26.00 -5.26 -1.92
N ASP A 218 -27.20 -5.20 -1.35
CA ASP A 218 -27.43 -5.13 0.09
C ASP A 218 -28.50 -6.17 0.50
N PRO A 219 -28.15 -7.22 1.25
CA PRO A 219 -26.78 -7.57 1.72
C PRO A 219 -25.84 -7.91 0.56
N LEU A 220 -24.52 -7.84 0.85
CA LEU A 220 -23.47 -8.23 -0.11
C LEU A 220 -23.70 -9.66 -0.59
N VAL A 221 -23.68 -9.87 -1.90
CA VAL A 221 -23.75 -11.21 -2.48
C VAL A 221 -22.34 -11.76 -2.64
N GLU A 222 -22.08 -12.92 -2.05
CA GLU A 222 -20.84 -13.68 -2.23
C GLU A 222 -20.89 -14.41 -3.56
N LEU A 223 -19.94 -14.11 -4.46
CA LEU A 223 -19.82 -14.72 -5.78
C LEU A 223 -18.93 -15.96 -5.72
N ALA A 224 -17.86 -15.90 -4.96
CA ALA A 224 -16.93 -17.01 -4.71
C ALA A 224 -16.19 -16.83 -3.39
N GLN A 225 -15.76 -17.94 -2.79
CA GLN A 225 -14.90 -17.94 -1.60
C GLN A 225 -13.83 -19.01 -1.75
N TRP A 226 -12.61 -18.71 -1.30
CA TRP A 226 -11.48 -19.63 -1.26
C TRP A 226 -10.82 -19.60 0.13
N ASP A 227 -10.52 -20.78 0.64
CA ASP A 227 -9.68 -20.94 1.81
C ASP A 227 -8.25 -21.25 1.34
N VAL A 228 -7.35 -20.36 1.72
CA VAL A 228 -5.96 -20.36 1.28
C VAL A 228 -5.08 -20.83 2.43
N SER A 229 -4.26 -21.85 2.21
CA SER A 229 -3.24 -22.27 3.17
C SER A 229 -1.94 -21.53 2.88
N LEU A 230 -1.34 -20.95 3.91
CA LEU A 230 -0.01 -20.34 3.84
C LEU A 230 1.01 -21.26 4.51
N PRO A 231 2.22 -21.40 3.92
CA PRO A 231 3.31 -22.09 4.61
C PRO A 231 3.64 -21.32 5.89
N THR A 232 3.80 -22.05 6.98
CA THR A 232 4.37 -21.55 8.24
C THR A 232 5.88 -21.81 8.21
N GLU A 233 6.68 -20.82 8.61
CA GLU A 233 8.12 -20.99 8.74
C GLU A 233 8.50 -21.99 9.84
#